data_d4910bbe2cd884adc79ce83288b942b8
#
_entry.id   d4910bbe2cd884adc79ce83288b942b8
#
_cell.length_a   1.000
_cell.length_b   1.000
_cell.length_c   1.000
_cell.angle_alpha   90.00
_cell.angle_beta   90.00
_cell.angle_gamma   90.00
#
_symmetry.space_group_name_H-M   'P 1'
#
loop_
_entity.id
_entity.type
_entity.pdbx_description
1 polymer ?
#
loop_
_entity_poly.entity_id
_entity_poly.type
_entity_poly.pdbx_seq_one_letter_code
_entity_poly.pdbx_strand_id
1 'polypeptide(L)'
;MKNMIESGTSAAMASDNVLADVDRRKQDRHIAMLRLAKIKAESGEGWGFIKNLSATGMMVEVHPNFELGDTVSALLTEDQELKGTVRWRKKALAGIEFSTPIDMAKVLSKPNEAMQGRVSRLPRIEMKHPINLYHGSRLISADICDISPAGICVRTDFTFEIGKKLRLSVPELLDI
;
A
#
# COMPACT_ATOMS: atom_id res chain seq x y z
N MET A 1 23.96 6.50 -74.43
CA MET A 1 22.91 7.37 -74.00
C MET A 1 22.28 6.72 -72.74
N LYS A 2 22.76 7.09 -71.59
CA LYS A 2 22.13 7.98 -70.57
C LYS A 2 20.68 7.60 -70.25
N ASN A 3 20.46 7.00 -69.07
CA ASN A 3 19.91 7.78 -67.97
C ASN A 3 19.99 7.04 -66.67
N MET A 4 20.59 7.65 -65.76
CA MET A 4 20.58 7.62 -64.30
C MET A 4 19.14 7.90 -63.77
N ILE A 5 18.70 7.10 -62.81
CA ILE A 5 17.66 7.55 -61.88
C ILE A 5 18.06 7.11 -60.45
N GLU A 6 18.21 8.09 -59.66
CA GLU A 6 18.47 8.04 -58.23
C GLU A 6 17.32 7.42 -57.46
N SER A 7 17.64 6.53 -56.51
CA SER A 7 16.74 6.11 -55.45
C SER A 7 17.12 6.85 -54.18
N GLY A 8 16.31 7.88 -53.87
CA GLY A 8 16.40 8.63 -52.62
C GLY A 8 15.78 7.88 -51.44
N THR A 9 16.56 7.67 -50.48
CA THR A 9 16.41 7.80 -49.03
C THR A 9 15.00 7.90 -48.47
N SER A 10 14.61 6.89 -47.72
CA SER A 10 13.64 7.01 -46.59
C SER A 10 14.05 6.04 -45.48
N ALA A 11 14.97 6.47 -44.67
CA ALA A 11 15.33 5.79 -43.43
C ALA A 11 15.78 6.82 -42.41
N ALA A 12 14.82 7.60 -41.89
CA ALA A 12 15.07 8.47 -40.75
C ALA A 12 13.75 8.90 -40.12
N MET A 13 13.05 8.02 -39.39
CA MET A 13 12.02 8.41 -38.39
C MET A 13 11.67 7.24 -37.44
N ALA A 14 12.67 6.61 -36.82
CA ALA A 14 12.41 5.59 -35.80
C ALA A 14 13.32 5.68 -34.57
N SER A 15 14.10 6.74 -34.40
CA SER A 15 15.11 6.81 -33.33
C SER A 15 14.81 7.78 -32.19
N ASP A 16 13.79 8.62 -32.27
CA ASP A 16 13.54 9.62 -31.22
C ASP A 16 12.63 9.15 -30.06
N ASN A 17 11.96 8.01 -30.21
CA ASN A 17 11.02 7.55 -29.17
C ASN A 17 11.66 6.56 -28.16
N VAL A 18 12.84 6.08 -28.41
CA VAL A 18 13.56 5.14 -27.51
C VAL A 18 14.40 5.89 -26.46
N LEU A 19 14.86 7.09 -26.77
CA LEU A 19 15.68 7.89 -25.85
C LEU A 19 14.88 8.62 -24.78
N ALA A 20 13.59 8.88 -25.02
CA ALA A 20 12.71 9.51 -24.04
C ALA A 20 12.28 8.57 -22.90
N ASP A 21 12.31 7.25 -23.10
CA ASP A 21 11.92 6.26 -22.08
C ASP A 21 13.10 5.87 -21.17
N VAL A 22 14.34 6.10 -21.61
CA VAL A 22 15.55 5.78 -20.82
C VAL A 22 15.82 6.85 -19.75
N ASP A 23 15.42 8.10 -19.98
CA ASP A 23 15.72 9.21 -19.05
C ASP A 23 14.73 9.32 -17.88
N ARG A 24 13.51 8.79 -18.02
CA ARG A 24 12.54 8.68 -16.92
C ARG A 24 12.95 7.67 -15.84
N ARG A 25 13.91 6.81 -16.09
CA ARG A 25 14.37 5.75 -15.17
C ARG A 25 15.56 6.15 -14.29
N LYS A 26 16.09 7.36 -14.45
CA LYS A 26 17.27 7.84 -13.72
C LYS A 26 17.00 8.52 -12.39
N GLN A 27 15.75 8.72 -12.01
CA GLN A 27 15.46 9.15 -10.63
C GLN A 27 15.57 7.96 -9.69
N ASP A 28 16.46 8.09 -8.72
CA ASP A 28 16.81 7.09 -7.72
C ASP A 28 15.57 6.34 -7.20
N ARG A 29 15.45 5.09 -7.62
CA ARG A 29 14.51 4.14 -7.04
C ARG A 29 15.05 3.75 -5.67
N HIS A 30 14.74 4.53 -4.68
CA HIS A 30 15.19 4.26 -3.33
C HIS A 30 14.27 3.25 -2.64
N ILE A 31 14.90 2.15 -2.28
CA ILE A 31 14.59 1.23 -1.19
C ILE A 31 13.37 0.34 -1.43
N ALA A 32 13.66 -0.96 -1.58
CA ALA A 32 12.68 -2.01 -1.33
C ALA A 32 12.22 -1.90 0.13
N MET A 33 11.08 -1.27 0.34
CA MET A 33 10.50 -1.03 1.65
C MET A 33 9.27 -1.91 1.82
N LEU A 34 9.43 -3.04 2.50
CA LEU A 34 8.30 -3.87 2.90
C LEU A 34 7.61 -3.21 4.10
N ARG A 35 6.75 -2.23 3.84
CA ARG A 35 5.97 -1.55 4.87
C ARG A 35 4.49 -1.70 4.58
N LEU A 36 3.73 -2.09 5.60
CA LEU A 36 2.29 -2.14 5.53
C LEU A 36 1.72 -0.72 5.66
N ALA A 37 0.76 -0.40 4.81
CA ALA A 37 0.02 0.85 4.84
C ALA A 37 -1.48 0.58 4.72
N LYS A 38 -2.30 1.43 5.33
CA LYS A 38 -3.73 1.46 5.07
C LYS A 38 -3.96 2.31 3.82
N ILE A 39 -4.53 1.71 2.78
CA ILE A 39 -4.86 2.39 1.53
C ILE A 39 -6.34 2.69 1.53
N LYS A 40 -6.69 3.94 1.27
CA LYS A 40 -8.06 4.41 1.12
C LYS A 40 -8.26 4.95 -0.28
N ALA A 41 -9.40 4.61 -0.89
CA ALA A 41 -9.91 5.19 -2.12
C ALA A 41 -11.43 5.41 -1.96
N GLU A 42 -12.04 6.01 -2.95
CA GLU A 42 -13.50 6.20 -2.98
C GLU A 42 -14.23 4.84 -3.03
N SER A 43 -13.63 3.85 -3.69
CA SER A 43 -14.12 2.47 -3.80
C SER A 43 -14.01 1.64 -2.51
N GLY A 44 -13.33 2.14 -1.46
CA GLY A 44 -13.14 1.43 -0.19
C GLY A 44 -11.75 1.60 0.43
N GLU A 45 -11.51 0.83 1.47
CA GLU A 45 -10.22 0.82 2.17
C GLU A 45 -9.71 -0.60 2.39
N GLY A 46 -8.38 -0.74 2.49
CA GLY A 46 -7.73 -2.02 2.72
C GLY A 46 -6.26 -1.88 3.08
N TRP A 47 -5.61 -3.01 3.29
CA TRP A 47 -4.17 -3.06 3.51
C TRP A 47 -3.41 -3.19 2.21
N GLY A 48 -2.27 -2.49 2.12
CA GLY A 48 -1.33 -2.62 1.03
C GLY A 48 0.10 -2.72 1.53
N PHE A 49 0.92 -3.57 0.88
CA PHE A 49 2.35 -3.61 1.13
C PHE A 49 3.08 -2.71 0.15
N ILE A 50 3.72 -1.67 0.66
CA ILE A 50 4.60 -0.82 -0.14
C ILE A 50 5.85 -1.64 -0.47
N LYS A 51 6.01 -1.97 -1.76
CA LYS A 51 7.17 -2.72 -2.29
C LYS A 51 8.31 -1.80 -2.68
N ASN A 52 7.97 -0.60 -3.12
CA ASN A 52 8.94 0.39 -3.57
C ASN A 52 8.40 1.80 -3.34
N LEU A 53 9.27 2.72 -2.95
CA LEU A 53 8.95 4.11 -2.67
C LEU A 53 10.01 5.02 -3.30
N SER A 54 9.57 6.12 -3.89
CA SER A 54 10.41 7.20 -4.41
C SER A 54 9.82 8.55 -4.02
N ALA A 55 10.53 9.63 -4.30
CA ALA A 55 10.01 10.97 -4.03
C ALA A 55 8.70 11.29 -4.78
N THR A 56 8.45 10.66 -5.92
CA THR A 56 7.31 10.98 -6.81
C THR A 56 6.23 9.91 -6.84
N GLY A 57 6.43 8.76 -6.21
CA GLY A 57 5.44 7.68 -6.24
C GLY A 57 5.85 6.44 -5.49
N MET A 58 4.95 5.47 -5.48
CA MET A 58 5.17 4.17 -4.85
C MET A 58 4.60 3.02 -5.68
N MET A 59 5.16 1.84 -5.49
CA MET A 59 4.59 0.58 -5.92
C MET A 59 4.05 -0.14 -4.69
N VAL A 60 2.80 -0.53 -4.74
CA VAL A 60 2.11 -1.19 -3.63
C VAL A 60 1.45 -2.47 -4.10
N GLU A 61 1.52 -3.51 -3.28
CA GLU A 61 0.72 -4.71 -3.44
C GLU A 61 -0.55 -4.54 -2.61
N VAL A 62 -1.70 -4.58 -3.27
CA VAL A 62 -3.01 -4.31 -2.66
C VAL A 62 -4.01 -5.40 -3.05
N HIS A 63 -4.86 -5.77 -2.11
CA HIS A 63 -5.97 -6.69 -2.36
C HIS A 63 -7.28 -6.00 -2.77
N PRO A 64 -7.61 -4.77 -2.30
CA PRO A 64 -8.80 -4.08 -2.78
C PRO A 64 -8.69 -3.71 -4.26
N ASN A 65 -9.84 -3.68 -4.93
CA ASN A 65 -9.93 -3.33 -6.34
C ASN A 65 -9.89 -1.81 -6.53
N PHE A 66 -8.69 -1.23 -6.51
CA PHE A 66 -8.51 0.15 -6.97
C PHE A 66 -8.38 0.16 -8.50
N GLU A 67 -9.00 1.11 -9.15
CA GLU A 67 -8.98 1.23 -10.59
C GLU A 67 -7.91 2.23 -11.08
N LEU A 68 -7.59 2.16 -12.37
CA LEU A 68 -6.71 3.12 -13.00
C LEU A 68 -7.36 4.51 -12.95
N GLY A 69 -6.62 5.49 -12.44
CA GLY A 69 -7.12 6.86 -12.26
C GLY A 69 -7.68 7.15 -10.87
N ASP A 70 -7.90 6.15 -10.04
CA ASP A 70 -8.38 6.36 -8.67
C ASP A 70 -7.43 7.26 -7.89
N THR A 71 -8.01 8.20 -7.15
CA THR A 71 -7.30 8.95 -6.12
C THR A 71 -7.23 8.10 -4.86
N VAL A 72 -6.01 7.87 -4.38
CA VAL A 72 -5.76 7.03 -3.21
C VAL A 72 -4.96 7.78 -2.16
N SER A 73 -5.16 7.38 -0.93
CA SER A 73 -4.47 7.87 0.24
C SER A 73 -3.85 6.69 0.98
N ALA A 74 -2.52 6.69 1.12
CA ALA A 74 -1.78 5.67 1.83
C ALA A 74 -1.35 6.19 3.21
N LEU A 75 -1.91 5.62 4.27
CA LEU A 75 -1.57 5.95 5.64
C LEU A 75 -0.50 4.97 6.14
N LEU A 76 0.69 5.49 6.39
CA LEU A 76 1.82 4.75 6.98
C LEU A 76 1.72 4.71 8.50
N THR A 77 1.23 5.79 9.08
CA THR A 77 0.85 5.98 10.49
C THR A 77 -0.35 6.90 10.55
N GLU A 78 -0.94 7.11 11.74
CA GLU A 78 -2.05 8.06 11.90
C GLU A 78 -1.68 9.49 11.46
N ASP A 79 -0.39 9.86 11.57
CA ASP A 79 0.13 11.20 11.28
C ASP A 79 0.85 11.30 9.92
N GLN A 80 0.95 10.19 9.16
CA GLN A 80 1.72 10.13 7.93
C GLN A 80 0.90 9.57 6.79
N GLU A 81 0.37 10.47 5.98
CA GLU A 81 -0.49 10.20 4.84
C GLU A 81 0.19 10.60 3.53
N LEU A 82 0.17 9.71 2.54
CA LEU A 82 0.69 9.94 1.19
C LEU A 82 -0.48 9.88 0.21
N LYS A 83 -0.74 10.98 -0.52
CA LYS A 83 -1.82 11.07 -1.50
C LYS A 83 -1.30 10.95 -2.92
N GLY A 84 -2.04 10.25 -3.77
CA GLY A 84 -1.65 10.07 -5.15
C GLY A 84 -2.75 9.47 -6.01
N THR A 85 -2.40 9.17 -7.27
CA THR A 85 -3.30 8.61 -8.27
C THR A 85 -2.75 7.29 -8.78
N VAL A 86 -3.60 6.30 -8.96
CA VAL A 86 -3.24 5.00 -9.54
C VAL A 86 -2.93 5.18 -11.03
N ARG A 87 -1.67 4.97 -11.42
CA ARG A 87 -1.20 5.14 -12.81
C ARG A 87 -1.11 3.85 -13.60
N TRP A 88 -0.94 2.73 -12.92
CA TRP A 88 -0.97 1.42 -13.55
C TRP A 88 -1.34 0.34 -12.55
N ARG A 89 -1.84 -0.78 -13.08
CA ARG A 89 -2.12 -2.01 -12.32
C ARG A 89 -1.60 -3.24 -13.06
N LYS A 90 -1.09 -4.21 -12.30
CA LYS A 90 -0.72 -5.52 -12.82
C LYS A 90 -0.94 -6.57 -11.74
N LYS A 91 -1.99 -7.37 -11.88
CA LYS A 91 -2.44 -8.33 -10.84
C LYS A 91 -2.69 -7.59 -9.51
N ALA A 92 -2.06 -8.04 -8.43
CA ALA A 92 -2.14 -7.40 -7.10
C ALA A 92 -1.26 -6.14 -6.95
N LEU A 93 -0.44 -5.79 -7.93
CA LEU A 93 0.44 -4.62 -7.88
C LEU A 93 -0.23 -3.40 -8.51
N ALA A 94 -0.06 -2.25 -7.86
CA ALA A 94 -0.43 -0.94 -8.37
C ALA A 94 0.74 0.05 -8.25
N GLY A 95 0.90 0.89 -9.26
CA GLY A 95 1.79 2.06 -9.21
C GLY A 95 0.98 3.32 -8.95
N ILE A 96 1.38 4.04 -7.91
CA ILE A 96 0.72 5.27 -7.46
C ILE A 96 1.72 6.41 -7.62
N GLU A 97 1.32 7.43 -8.37
CA GLU A 97 2.05 8.69 -8.49
C GLU A 97 1.54 9.68 -7.44
N PHE A 98 2.45 10.26 -6.68
CA PHE A 98 2.06 11.22 -5.64
C PHE A 98 1.59 12.55 -6.23
N SER A 99 0.60 13.15 -5.61
CA SER A 99 0.09 14.49 -5.97
C SER A 99 1.15 15.58 -5.80
N THR A 100 2.07 15.39 -4.85
CA THR A 100 3.23 16.25 -4.60
C THR A 100 4.44 15.38 -4.22
N PRO A 101 5.65 15.73 -4.68
CA PRO A 101 6.84 15.01 -4.25
C PRO A 101 6.99 15.00 -2.72
N ILE A 102 7.43 13.85 -2.20
CA ILE A 102 7.61 13.65 -0.76
C ILE A 102 9.08 13.73 -0.35
N ASP A 103 9.32 14.16 0.88
CA ASP A 103 10.63 14.06 1.51
C ASP A 103 10.86 12.63 2.00
N MET A 104 11.70 11.89 1.27
CA MET A 104 12.03 10.50 1.59
C MET A 104 12.67 10.35 2.96
N ALA A 105 13.53 11.28 3.37
CA ALA A 105 14.20 11.22 4.67
C ALA A 105 13.17 11.31 5.80
N LYS A 106 12.17 12.17 5.64
CA LYS A 106 11.06 12.33 6.60
C LYS A 106 10.15 11.10 6.65
N VAL A 107 9.89 10.48 5.50
CA VAL A 107 9.02 9.29 5.43
C VAL A 107 9.74 8.05 5.96
N LEU A 108 11.06 7.93 5.75
CA LEU A 108 11.88 6.81 6.18
C LEU A 108 12.36 6.94 7.63
N SER A 109 12.39 8.16 8.18
CA SER A 109 12.69 8.32 9.59
C SER A 109 11.66 7.56 10.42
N LYS A 110 12.13 6.76 11.38
CA LYS A 110 11.25 6.19 12.40
C LYS A 110 10.47 7.35 13.03
N PRO A 111 9.18 7.17 13.37
CA PRO A 111 8.47 8.17 14.14
C PRO A 111 9.34 8.54 15.32
N ASN A 112 9.72 9.82 15.40
CA ASN A 112 10.68 10.28 16.38
C ASN A 112 10.00 10.17 17.76
N GLU A 113 10.38 9.19 18.54
CA GLU A 113 9.92 8.97 19.93
C GLU A 113 10.23 10.19 20.83
N ALA A 114 11.05 11.12 20.32
CA ALA A 114 11.58 12.24 21.07
C ALA A 114 10.69 13.51 21.06
N MET A 115 9.73 13.64 20.17
CA MET A 115 8.82 14.78 20.18
C MET A 115 7.51 14.43 20.89
N GLN A 116 7.42 14.71 22.18
CA GLN A 116 6.21 14.75 22.99
C GLN A 116 5.66 13.44 23.55
N GLY A 117 6.43 12.37 23.68
CA GLY A 117 5.94 11.13 24.34
C GLY A 117 4.76 10.46 23.64
N ARG A 118 4.43 10.85 22.42
CA ARG A 118 3.35 10.30 21.61
C ARG A 118 3.93 9.33 20.61
N VAL A 119 3.76 8.04 20.86
CA VAL A 119 4.07 7.00 19.86
C VAL A 119 3.04 7.09 18.74
N SER A 120 3.49 7.37 17.52
CA SER A 120 2.60 7.37 16.36
C SER A 120 2.03 5.97 16.16
N ARG A 121 0.72 5.87 16.15
CA ARG A 121 0.01 4.58 16.06
C ARG A 121 -0.05 4.10 14.62
N LEU A 122 0.01 2.78 14.45
CA LEU A 122 -0.27 2.15 13.17
C LEU A 122 -1.74 2.32 12.81
N PRO A 123 -2.07 2.57 11.53
CA PRO A 123 -3.44 2.75 11.10
C PRO A 123 -4.28 1.51 11.38
N ARG A 124 -5.59 1.69 11.55
CA ARG A 124 -6.56 0.63 11.81
C ARG A 124 -7.62 0.61 10.72
N ILE A 125 -8.06 -0.59 10.36
CA ILE A 125 -9.22 -0.79 9.48
C ILE A 125 -10.38 -1.24 10.34
N GLU A 126 -11.47 -0.48 10.30
CA GLU A 126 -12.72 -0.87 10.92
C GLU A 126 -13.36 -2.01 10.13
N MET A 127 -13.80 -3.03 10.84
CA MET A 127 -14.51 -4.16 10.25
C MET A 127 -15.45 -4.78 11.29
N LYS A 128 -16.50 -5.42 10.78
CA LYS A 128 -17.40 -6.21 11.62
C LYS A 128 -17.35 -7.64 11.12
N HIS A 129 -16.76 -8.51 11.91
CA HIS A 129 -16.66 -9.92 11.54
C HIS A 129 -16.75 -10.81 12.78
N PRO A 130 -17.66 -11.80 12.79
CA PRO A 130 -17.80 -12.72 13.92
C PRO A 130 -16.56 -13.63 14.02
N ILE A 131 -16.10 -13.86 15.24
CA ILE A 131 -14.96 -14.71 15.54
C ILE A 131 -15.20 -15.56 16.77
N ASN A 132 -14.40 -16.59 16.89
CA ASN A 132 -14.33 -17.43 18.08
C ASN A 132 -13.03 -17.16 18.85
N LEU A 133 -13.15 -16.86 20.13
CA LEU A 133 -12.04 -16.73 21.06
C LEU A 133 -12.00 -17.96 21.97
N TYR A 134 -10.81 -18.53 22.14
CA TYR A 134 -10.59 -19.66 23.04
C TYR A 134 -9.72 -19.22 24.22
N HIS A 135 -10.24 -19.40 25.42
CA HIS A 135 -9.51 -19.25 26.67
C HIS A 135 -9.43 -20.61 27.36
N GLY A 136 -8.31 -21.30 27.22
CA GLY A 136 -8.20 -22.72 27.55
C GLY A 136 -9.16 -23.55 26.69
N SER A 137 -10.03 -24.31 27.30
CA SER A 137 -11.10 -25.09 26.63
C SER A 137 -12.40 -24.31 26.40
N ARG A 138 -12.51 -23.10 26.91
CA ARG A 138 -13.73 -22.29 26.81
C ARG A 138 -13.78 -21.57 25.45
N LEU A 139 -14.88 -21.75 24.75
CA LEU A 139 -15.22 -21.02 23.52
C LEU A 139 -16.06 -19.79 23.88
N ILE A 140 -15.70 -18.64 23.32
CA ILE A 140 -16.35 -17.36 23.55
C ILE A 140 -16.56 -16.71 22.20
N SER A 141 -17.81 -16.36 21.88
CA SER A 141 -18.15 -15.61 20.67
C SER A 141 -17.77 -14.13 20.85
N ALA A 142 -17.26 -13.53 19.80
CA ALA A 142 -16.87 -12.12 19.77
C ALA A 142 -16.99 -11.58 18.34
N ASP A 143 -16.99 -10.25 18.21
CA ASP A 143 -16.91 -9.55 16.93
C ASP A 143 -15.62 -8.75 16.83
N ILE A 144 -14.94 -8.80 15.69
CA ILE A 144 -13.85 -7.86 15.39
C ILE A 144 -14.48 -6.48 15.18
N CYS A 145 -13.93 -5.45 15.83
CA CYS A 145 -14.28 -4.05 15.62
C CYS A 145 -13.29 -3.35 14.71
N ASP A 146 -12.01 -3.62 14.89
CA ASP A 146 -10.94 -3.10 14.04
C ASP A 146 -9.71 -4.03 14.06
N ILE A 147 -8.89 -3.90 13.02
CA ILE A 147 -7.63 -4.63 12.89
C ILE A 147 -6.50 -3.68 12.51
N SER A 148 -5.33 -3.92 13.06
CA SER A 148 -4.08 -3.23 12.72
C SER A 148 -2.93 -4.22 12.61
N PRO A 149 -1.76 -3.82 12.06
CA PRO A 149 -0.58 -4.68 12.07
C PRO A 149 -0.11 -5.12 13.45
N ALA A 150 -0.49 -4.39 14.50
CA ALA A 150 -0.09 -4.67 15.88
C ALA A 150 -1.12 -5.48 16.68
N GLY A 151 -2.35 -5.63 16.18
CA GLY A 151 -3.39 -6.36 16.88
C GLY A 151 -4.80 -6.11 16.39
N ILE A 152 -5.74 -6.72 17.05
CA ILE A 152 -7.17 -6.60 16.78
C ILE A 152 -7.91 -6.03 17.99
N CYS A 153 -8.96 -5.30 17.74
CA CYS A 153 -9.95 -4.92 18.74
C CYS A 153 -11.18 -5.83 18.59
N VAL A 154 -11.62 -6.43 19.68
CA VAL A 154 -12.78 -7.30 19.68
C VAL A 154 -13.82 -6.83 20.70
N ARG A 155 -15.09 -7.03 20.37
CA ARG A 155 -16.23 -6.83 21.27
C ARG A 155 -16.75 -8.19 21.71
N THR A 156 -16.92 -8.35 23.02
CA THR A 156 -17.46 -9.57 23.64
C THR A 156 -18.07 -9.21 24.97
N ASP A 157 -19.03 -9.99 25.42
CA ASP A 157 -19.65 -9.87 26.76
C ASP A 157 -18.80 -10.52 27.86
N PHE A 158 -17.69 -11.16 27.48
CA PHE A 158 -16.80 -11.82 28.41
C PHE A 158 -15.64 -10.92 28.83
N THR A 159 -15.39 -10.84 30.15
CA THR A 159 -14.26 -10.08 30.70
C THR A 159 -13.02 -10.98 30.80
N PHE A 160 -11.93 -10.54 30.20
CA PHE A 160 -10.63 -11.19 30.30
C PHE A 160 -9.71 -10.45 31.27
N GLU A 161 -8.90 -11.22 31.98
CA GLU A 161 -7.78 -10.65 32.72
C GLU A 161 -6.68 -10.20 31.75
N ILE A 162 -6.07 -9.05 32.02
CA ILE A 162 -4.96 -8.52 31.22
C ILE A 162 -3.78 -9.49 31.24
N GLY A 163 -3.15 -9.71 30.09
CA GLY A 163 -1.99 -10.58 29.94
C GLY A 163 -2.31 -12.06 29.68
N LYS A 164 -3.58 -12.45 29.68
CA LYS A 164 -3.97 -13.82 29.31
C LYS A 164 -3.81 -14.06 27.81
N LYS A 165 -3.31 -15.26 27.47
CA LYS A 165 -3.21 -15.72 26.08
C LYS A 165 -4.55 -16.24 25.60
N LEU A 166 -5.00 -15.74 24.47
CA LEU A 166 -6.20 -16.18 23.77
C LEU A 166 -5.82 -16.77 22.43
N ARG A 167 -6.53 -17.80 21.98
CA ARG A 167 -6.49 -18.28 20.60
C ARG A 167 -7.71 -17.75 19.86
N LEU A 168 -7.49 -17.19 18.70
CA LEU A 168 -8.52 -16.66 17.83
C LEU A 168 -8.74 -17.61 16.66
N SER A 169 -10.00 -17.82 16.27
CA SER A 169 -10.39 -18.52 15.05
C SER A 169 -11.42 -17.66 14.29
N VAL A 170 -11.21 -17.51 13.00
CA VAL A 170 -12.12 -16.83 12.09
C VAL A 170 -12.82 -17.90 11.25
N PRO A 171 -14.12 -18.16 11.44
CA PRO A 171 -14.81 -19.32 10.88
C PRO A 171 -14.80 -19.39 9.34
N GLU A 172 -14.78 -18.27 8.65
CA GLU A 172 -14.96 -18.21 7.18
C GLU A 172 -13.66 -17.94 6.40
N LEU A 173 -12.50 -17.88 7.06
CA LEU A 173 -11.22 -17.66 6.38
C LEU A 173 -10.54 -18.97 5.91
N LEU A 174 -11.19 -20.11 6.07
CA LEU A 174 -10.63 -21.42 5.70
C LEU A 174 -10.98 -21.88 4.29
N ASP A 175 -11.76 -21.11 3.53
CA ASP A 175 -12.22 -21.44 2.17
C ASP A 175 -11.67 -20.51 1.07
N ILE A 176 -10.43 -19.97 1.24
CA ILE A 176 -9.75 -19.24 0.17
C ILE A 176 -8.48 -19.97 -0.25
#